data_d30ab8d969dfed2c925b8ed476de25cd
#
_entry.id   d30ab8d969dfed2c925b8ed476de25cd
#
_cell.length_a   1.000
_cell.length_b   1.000
_cell.length_c   1.000
_cell.angle_alpha   90.00
_cell.angle_beta   90.00
_cell.angle_gamma   90.00
#
_symmetry.space_group_name_H-M   'P 1'
#
loop_
_entity.id
_entity.type
_entity.pdbx_description
1 polymer ?
#
loop_
_entity_poly.entity_id
_entity_poly.type
_entity_poly.pdbx_seq_one_letter_code
_entity_poly.pdbx_strand_id
1 'polypeptide(L)'
;DAEYDSLQALPLKLKYNRVDHKEGLATYFREYLRGVMIAKKPVKSDYRGWQMQKYYEDSLSWETNPLYGWCAKNKKKDGSNYNIYTDGLKIYTTINSHMQQYAEEAIKEHLGDFLQPLFFKEKQGSKNAPYARSLPQARVEELLTRAMKQTERYNVMKSGGASEQEIRKAFDTPQEMSVFTWAGEKDTIMTPMDSIRYYKHFLRTGFMSMDPMNGYVKA
;
A
#
# COMPACT_ATOMS: atom_id res chain seq x y z
N ASP A 1 7.27 0.91 -51.46
CA ASP A 1 6.02 1.31 -51.11
C ASP A 1 5.08 0.16 -50.71
N ALA A 2 5.00 -0.98 -51.46
CA ALA A 2 4.19 -2.13 -51.05
C ALA A 2 4.65 -2.76 -49.73
N GLU A 3 5.94 -2.72 -49.41
CA GLU A 3 6.52 -3.18 -48.15
C GLU A 3 6.13 -2.26 -46.98
N TYR A 4 6.14 -0.95 -47.22
CA TYR A 4 5.69 0.06 -46.27
C TYR A 4 4.20 -0.12 -45.91
N ASP A 5 3.36 -0.26 -46.94
CA ASP A 5 1.91 -0.46 -46.76
C ASP A 5 1.60 -1.78 -46.02
N SER A 6 2.38 -2.83 -46.32
CA SER A 6 2.28 -4.12 -45.63
C SER A 6 2.68 -4.03 -44.13
N LEU A 7 3.74 -3.28 -43.82
CA LEU A 7 4.18 -3.08 -42.43
C LEU A 7 3.20 -2.20 -41.63
N GLN A 8 2.62 -1.18 -42.29
CA GLN A 8 1.62 -0.31 -41.64
C GLN A 8 0.30 -1.04 -41.34
N ALA A 9 -0.03 -2.08 -42.09
CA ALA A 9 -1.21 -2.90 -41.87
C ALA A 9 -1.04 -3.94 -40.75
N LEU A 10 0.19 -4.15 -40.26
CA LEU A 10 0.43 -5.11 -39.16
C LEU A 10 -0.09 -4.55 -37.84
N PRO A 11 -0.84 -5.36 -37.04
CA PRO A 11 -1.29 -4.94 -35.74
C PRO A 11 -0.09 -4.73 -34.80
N LEU A 12 -0.04 -3.57 -34.16
CA LEU A 12 0.98 -3.27 -33.14
C LEU A 12 0.79 -4.20 -31.93
N LYS A 13 1.70 -5.15 -31.78
CA LYS A 13 1.74 -6.02 -30.59
C LYS A 13 2.51 -5.29 -29.48
N LEU A 14 1.81 -4.60 -28.63
CA LEU A 14 2.39 -3.95 -27.46
C LEU A 14 2.58 -5.00 -26.35
N LYS A 15 3.83 -5.21 -25.92
CA LYS A 15 4.12 -5.92 -24.67
C LYS A 15 4.20 -4.87 -23.56
N TYR A 16 3.05 -4.38 -23.15
CA TYR A 16 2.97 -3.42 -22.06
C TYR A 16 3.04 -4.17 -20.73
N ASN A 17 4.13 -3.98 -20.00
CA ASN A 17 4.24 -4.38 -18.61
C ASN A 17 4.07 -3.11 -17.77
N ARG A 18 2.96 -3.02 -17.06
CA ARG A 18 2.78 -1.96 -16.07
C ARG A 18 3.84 -2.16 -14.97
N VAL A 19 4.73 -1.18 -14.83
CA VAL A 19 5.65 -1.17 -13.69
C VAL A 19 4.87 -0.65 -12.49
N ASP A 20 4.43 -1.56 -11.64
CA ASP A 20 3.71 -1.23 -10.40
C ASP A 20 4.60 -1.59 -9.20
N HIS A 21 4.57 -0.73 -8.17
CA HIS A 21 5.23 -1.01 -6.89
C HIS A 21 4.54 -2.17 -6.11
N LYS A 22 3.35 -2.56 -6.53
CA LYS A 22 2.57 -3.66 -5.93
C LYS A 22 3.00 -5.04 -6.40
N GLU A 23 3.72 -5.15 -7.51
CA GLU A 23 4.18 -6.43 -8.07
C GLU A 23 5.67 -6.65 -7.84
N GLY A 24 6.09 -7.92 -7.73
CA GLY A 24 7.48 -8.33 -7.53
C GLY A 24 7.90 -8.36 -6.06
N LEU A 25 9.20 -8.62 -5.83
CA LEU A 25 9.77 -8.77 -4.49
C LEU A 25 9.79 -7.45 -3.70
N ALA A 26 9.71 -7.57 -2.38
CA ALA A 26 9.84 -6.47 -1.42
C ALA A 26 8.87 -5.31 -1.68
N THR A 27 7.61 -5.60 -1.97
CA THR A 27 6.60 -4.59 -2.34
C THR A 27 6.43 -3.51 -1.29
N TYR A 28 6.41 -3.85 0.00
CA TYR A 28 6.32 -2.90 1.11
C TYR A 28 7.54 -2.01 1.22
N PHE A 29 8.74 -2.57 1.07
CA PHE A 29 9.99 -1.81 1.08
C PHE A 29 10.04 -0.83 -0.10
N ARG A 30 9.64 -1.28 -1.29
CA ARG A 30 9.60 -0.44 -2.50
C ARG A 30 8.62 0.72 -2.34
N GLU A 31 7.44 0.48 -1.75
CA GLU A 31 6.46 1.52 -1.48
C GLU A 31 6.97 2.52 -0.41
N TYR A 32 7.60 2.01 0.65
CA TYR A 32 8.23 2.86 1.66
C TYR A 32 9.31 3.76 1.02
N LEU A 33 10.21 3.16 0.24
CA LEU A 33 11.28 3.88 -0.44
C LEU A 33 10.73 4.92 -1.41
N ARG A 34 9.70 4.57 -2.18
CA ARG A 34 8.98 5.51 -3.04
C ARG A 34 8.47 6.71 -2.23
N GLY A 35 7.75 6.45 -1.15
CA GLY A 35 7.20 7.50 -0.28
C GLY A 35 8.27 8.44 0.26
N VAL A 36 9.39 7.89 0.71
CA VAL A 36 10.55 8.66 1.20
C VAL A 36 11.15 9.53 0.10
N MET A 37 11.39 8.96 -1.09
CA MET A 37 12.07 9.66 -2.18
C MET A 37 11.23 10.79 -2.81
N ILE A 38 9.90 10.63 -2.88
CA ILE A 38 9.00 11.66 -3.43
C ILE A 38 8.46 12.64 -2.39
N ALA A 39 8.86 12.50 -1.12
CA ALA A 39 8.40 13.35 -0.05
C ALA A 39 8.63 14.83 -0.39
N LYS A 40 7.71 15.68 0.03
CA LYS A 40 7.82 17.13 -0.12
C LYS A 40 8.41 17.73 1.16
N LYS A 41 8.97 18.93 1.03
CA LYS A 41 9.40 19.69 2.21
C LYS A 41 8.19 19.90 3.13
N PRO A 42 8.27 19.50 4.42
CA PRO A 42 7.18 19.69 5.34
C PRO A 42 6.84 21.16 5.55
N VAL A 43 5.57 21.50 5.48
CA VAL A 43 5.06 22.84 5.78
C VAL A 43 4.09 22.73 6.95
N LYS A 44 4.32 23.51 8.00
CA LYS A 44 3.56 23.42 9.27
C LYS A 44 2.04 23.53 9.08
N SER A 45 1.59 24.36 8.13
CA SER A 45 0.16 24.53 7.81
C SER A 45 -0.54 23.27 7.32
N ASP A 46 0.21 22.31 6.78
CA ASP A 46 -0.34 21.07 6.21
C ASP A 46 -0.65 20.02 7.29
N TYR A 47 -0.20 20.27 8.54
CA TYR A 47 -0.37 19.38 9.68
C TYR A 47 -1.38 19.96 10.67
N ARG A 48 -2.34 19.13 11.07
CA ARG A 48 -3.30 19.49 12.12
C ARG A 48 -2.62 19.45 13.50
N GLY A 49 -3.21 20.11 14.50
CA GLY A 49 -2.61 20.22 15.85
C GLY A 49 -2.16 18.88 16.46
N TRP A 50 -2.94 17.81 16.28
CA TRP A 50 -2.59 16.46 16.73
C TRP A 50 -1.49 15.76 15.91
N GLN A 51 -1.10 16.32 14.76
CA GLN A 51 -0.04 15.82 13.88
C GLN A 51 1.30 16.56 14.07
N MET A 52 1.40 17.43 15.06
CA MET A 52 2.60 18.22 15.25
C MET A 52 3.85 17.38 15.49
N GLN A 53 3.71 16.24 16.20
CA GLN A 53 4.82 15.30 16.37
C GLN A 53 5.33 14.80 15.01
N LYS A 54 4.42 14.42 14.14
CA LYS A 54 4.74 13.97 12.77
C LYS A 54 5.42 15.10 11.95
N TYR A 55 4.97 16.34 12.09
CA TYR A 55 5.62 17.47 11.44
C TYR A 55 7.10 17.60 11.86
N TYR A 56 7.40 17.46 13.16
CA TYR A 56 8.79 17.50 13.63
C TYR A 56 9.63 16.33 13.11
N GLU A 57 9.08 15.13 13.09
CA GLU A 57 9.73 13.93 12.56
C GLU A 57 10.00 14.04 11.05
N ASP A 58 9.02 14.51 10.28
CA ASP A 58 9.16 14.73 8.84
C ASP A 58 10.17 15.86 8.56
N SER A 59 10.17 16.93 9.36
CA SER A 59 11.13 18.04 9.24
C SER A 59 12.55 17.59 9.55
N LEU A 60 12.74 16.81 10.61
CA LEU A 60 14.03 16.23 10.95
C LEU A 60 14.51 15.29 9.84
N SER A 61 13.62 14.44 9.33
CA SER A 61 13.93 13.54 8.21
C SER A 61 14.30 14.32 6.95
N TRP A 62 13.62 15.42 6.67
CA TRP A 62 13.97 16.29 5.54
C TRP A 62 15.39 16.85 5.66
N GLU A 63 15.83 17.23 6.83
CA GLU A 63 17.14 17.82 7.05
C GLU A 63 18.26 16.77 7.14
N THR A 64 18.00 15.66 7.80
CA THR A 64 19.05 14.68 8.16
C THR A 64 19.10 13.47 7.23
N ASN A 65 17.99 13.09 6.59
CA ASN A 65 17.95 11.92 5.70
C ASN A 65 18.12 12.36 4.23
N PRO A 66 19.23 12.02 3.57
CA PRO A 66 19.48 12.44 2.19
C PRO A 66 18.50 11.83 1.19
N LEU A 67 17.85 10.69 1.52
CA LEU A 67 16.84 10.06 0.66
C LEU A 67 15.45 10.70 0.81
N TYR A 68 15.16 11.33 1.96
CA TYR A 68 13.87 11.96 2.19
C TYR A 68 13.69 13.20 1.30
N GLY A 69 12.75 13.11 0.35
CA GLY A 69 12.53 14.14 -0.66
C GLY A 69 13.63 14.20 -1.74
N TRP A 70 14.34 13.10 -1.98
CA TRP A 70 15.44 13.06 -2.94
C TRP A 70 15.03 13.59 -4.32
N CYS A 71 13.85 13.22 -4.83
CA CYS A 71 13.35 13.68 -6.12
C CYS A 71 13.11 15.20 -6.18
N ALA A 72 12.81 15.84 -5.04
CA ALA A 72 12.61 17.28 -4.96
C ALA A 72 13.91 18.04 -4.74
N LYS A 73 14.84 17.48 -3.96
CA LYS A 73 16.14 18.06 -3.63
C LYS A 73 17.13 18.04 -4.80
N ASN A 74 17.03 17.01 -5.64
CA ASN A 74 17.93 16.84 -6.78
C ASN A 74 17.23 17.26 -8.08
N LYS A 75 17.97 17.93 -8.93
CA LYS A 75 17.48 18.44 -10.21
C LYS A 75 18.19 17.78 -11.38
N LYS A 76 17.45 17.57 -12.45
CA LYS A 76 18.04 17.18 -13.74
C LYS A 76 18.80 18.34 -14.38
N LYS A 77 19.55 18.07 -15.43
CA LYS A 77 20.32 19.10 -16.16
C LYS A 77 19.44 20.22 -16.74
N ASP A 78 18.18 19.92 -17.03
CA ASP A 78 17.18 20.87 -17.51
C ASP A 78 16.47 21.66 -16.40
N GLY A 79 16.87 21.47 -15.13
CA GLY A 79 16.26 22.11 -13.96
C GLY A 79 14.99 21.46 -13.44
N SER A 80 14.45 20.45 -14.10
CA SER A 80 13.25 19.72 -13.67
C SER A 80 13.56 18.74 -12.52
N ASN A 81 12.53 18.36 -11.77
CA ASN A 81 12.65 17.34 -10.73
C ASN A 81 12.77 15.93 -11.32
N TYR A 82 13.45 15.03 -10.61
CA TYR A 82 13.42 13.62 -10.97
C TYR A 82 12.04 13.02 -10.73
N ASN A 83 11.63 12.13 -11.64
CA ASN A 83 10.45 11.29 -11.52
C ASN A 83 10.89 9.83 -11.36
N ILE A 84 10.51 9.21 -10.23
CA ILE A 84 10.92 7.85 -9.88
C ILE A 84 10.47 6.79 -10.90
N TYR A 85 9.40 7.07 -11.66
CA TYR A 85 8.83 6.12 -12.62
C TYR A 85 9.33 6.30 -14.05
N THR A 86 9.67 7.53 -14.46
CA THR A 86 9.93 7.83 -15.86
C THR A 86 11.40 8.09 -16.18
N ASP A 87 12.22 8.43 -15.17
CA ASP A 87 13.60 8.87 -15.42
C ASP A 87 14.63 7.73 -15.37
N GLY A 88 14.18 6.45 -15.28
CA GLY A 88 15.06 5.28 -15.36
C GLY A 88 16.07 5.19 -14.20
N LEU A 89 15.72 5.65 -13.01
CA LEU A 89 16.60 5.63 -11.84
C LEU A 89 16.98 4.20 -11.47
N LYS A 90 18.26 3.97 -11.22
CA LYS A 90 18.79 2.71 -10.68
C LYS A 90 19.03 2.89 -9.19
N ILE A 91 18.26 2.19 -8.36
CA ILE A 91 18.34 2.28 -6.90
C ILE A 91 18.99 1.00 -6.37
N TYR A 92 20.18 1.13 -5.80
CA TYR A 92 20.91 0.01 -5.18
C TYR A 92 20.57 -0.03 -3.70
N THR A 93 20.21 -1.22 -3.22
CA THR A 93 19.82 -1.46 -1.83
C THR A 93 20.66 -2.56 -1.21
N THR A 94 20.54 -2.76 0.10
CA THR A 94 21.20 -3.85 0.83
C THR A 94 20.41 -5.16 0.78
N ILE A 95 19.18 -5.13 0.24
CA ILE A 95 18.31 -6.30 0.13
C ILE A 95 18.94 -7.36 -0.77
N ASN A 96 18.96 -8.60 -0.29
CA ASN A 96 19.33 -9.77 -1.04
C ASN A 96 18.07 -10.42 -1.62
N SER A 97 17.95 -10.47 -2.94
CA SER A 97 16.72 -10.95 -3.60
C SER A 97 16.35 -12.39 -3.23
N HIS A 98 17.33 -13.28 -3.06
CA HIS A 98 17.05 -14.66 -2.65
C HIS A 98 16.55 -14.75 -1.21
N MET A 99 17.18 -14.01 -0.28
CA MET A 99 16.70 -13.98 1.12
C MET A 99 15.29 -13.38 1.20
N GLN A 100 15.03 -12.31 0.47
CA GLN A 100 13.71 -11.71 0.38
C GLN A 100 12.67 -12.69 -0.18
N GLN A 101 13.00 -13.41 -1.24
CA GLN A 101 12.13 -14.44 -1.82
C GLN A 101 11.82 -15.53 -0.81
N TYR A 102 12.84 -16.08 -0.13
CA TYR A 102 12.62 -17.10 0.90
C TYR A 102 11.76 -16.59 2.06
N ALA A 103 11.92 -15.34 2.46
CA ALA A 103 11.09 -14.74 3.49
C ALA A 103 9.62 -14.63 3.05
N GLU A 104 9.37 -14.19 1.82
CA GLU A 104 8.01 -14.08 1.26
C GLU A 104 7.36 -15.46 1.08
N GLU A 105 8.11 -16.46 0.62
CA GLU A 105 7.65 -17.84 0.49
C GLU A 105 7.31 -18.45 1.87
N ALA A 106 8.17 -18.26 2.87
CA ALA A 106 7.92 -18.73 4.23
C ALA A 106 6.68 -18.06 4.86
N ILE A 107 6.47 -16.77 4.62
CA ILE A 107 5.27 -16.06 5.06
C ILE A 107 4.03 -16.63 4.37
N LYS A 108 4.09 -16.85 3.06
CA LYS A 108 2.97 -17.43 2.30
C LYS A 108 2.60 -18.81 2.82
N GLU A 109 3.60 -19.70 2.96
CA GLU A 109 3.40 -21.06 3.43
C GLU A 109 2.84 -21.09 4.86
N HIS A 110 3.48 -20.40 5.79
CA HIS A 110 3.08 -20.47 7.19
C HIS A 110 1.85 -19.60 7.52
N LEU A 111 1.82 -18.36 7.06
CA LEU A 111 0.73 -17.45 7.36
C LEU A 111 -0.46 -17.68 6.44
N GLY A 112 -0.23 -17.74 5.12
CA GLY A 112 -1.27 -17.85 4.10
C GLY A 112 -1.92 -19.22 4.06
N ASP A 113 -1.11 -20.28 3.96
CA ASP A 113 -1.61 -21.62 3.70
C ASP A 113 -1.95 -22.37 5.01
N PHE A 114 -1.36 -22.01 6.14
CA PHE A 114 -1.60 -22.68 7.42
C PHE A 114 -2.40 -21.84 8.42
N LEU A 115 -1.89 -20.71 8.89
CA LEU A 115 -2.52 -19.94 9.95
C LEU A 115 -3.82 -19.24 9.54
N GLN A 116 -3.88 -18.70 8.33
CA GLN A 116 -5.03 -17.95 7.87
C GLN A 116 -6.30 -18.82 7.74
N PRO A 117 -6.25 -20.04 7.17
CA PRO A 117 -7.39 -20.95 7.17
C PRO A 117 -7.86 -21.35 8.57
N LEU A 118 -6.91 -21.59 9.49
CA LEU A 118 -7.24 -21.90 10.90
C LEU A 118 -7.94 -20.71 11.57
N PHE A 119 -7.46 -19.49 11.34
CA PHE A 119 -8.08 -18.28 11.85
C PHE A 119 -9.51 -18.09 11.31
N PHE A 120 -9.72 -18.27 10.01
CA PHE A 120 -11.06 -18.23 9.43
C PHE A 120 -11.99 -19.27 10.05
N LYS A 121 -11.51 -20.50 10.23
CA LYS A 121 -12.28 -21.58 10.88
C LYS A 121 -12.63 -21.22 12.31
N GLU A 122 -11.69 -20.69 13.10
CA GLU A 122 -11.92 -20.27 14.48
C GLU A 122 -12.96 -19.15 14.59
N LYS A 123 -12.93 -18.20 13.66
CA LYS A 123 -13.83 -17.04 13.65
C LYS A 123 -15.18 -17.31 12.97
N GLN A 124 -15.34 -18.47 12.32
CA GLN A 124 -16.57 -18.82 11.63
C GLN A 124 -17.77 -18.79 12.61
N GLY A 125 -18.85 -18.14 12.19
CA GLY A 125 -20.07 -17.99 13.01
C GLY A 125 -19.93 -17.03 14.22
N SER A 126 -18.77 -16.41 14.43
CA SER A 126 -18.61 -15.40 15.47
C SER A 126 -19.20 -14.06 15.03
N LYS A 127 -20.16 -13.53 15.80
CA LYS A 127 -20.84 -12.25 15.52
C LYS A 127 -19.85 -11.07 15.46
N ASN A 128 -18.76 -11.13 16.24
CA ASN A 128 -17.77 -10.07 16.34
C ASN A 128 -16.54 -10.32 15.48
N ALA A 129 -16.55 -11.35 14.60
CA ALA A 129 -15.39 -11.65 13.77
C ALA A 129 -14.91 -10.41 12.99
N PRO A 130 -13.58 -10.23 12.86
CA PRO A 130 -12.46 -11.05 13.36
C PRO A 130 -12.05 -10.77 14.83
N TYR A 131 -12.74 -9.87 15.49
CA TYR A 131 -12.41 -9.42 16.85
C TYR A 131 -12.69 -10.50 17.92
N ALA A 132 -12.23 -10.27 19.13
CA ALA A 132 -12.51 -11.15 20.25
C ALA A 132 -14.03 -11.24 20.55
N ARG A 133 -14.50 -12.44 20.91
CA ARG A 133 -15.92 -12.66 21.24
C ARG A 133 -16.41 -11.79 22.42
N SER A 134 -15.51 -11.48 23.35
CA SER A 134 -15.78 -10.63 24.51
C SER A 134 -15.87 -9.12 24.21
N LEU A 135 -15.50 -8.70 22.99
CA LEU A 135 -15.53 -7.29 22.65
C LEU A 135 -16.98 -6.82 22.44
N PRO A 136 -17.44 -5.74 23.13
CA PRO A 136 -18.77 -5.19 22.92
C PRO A 136 -19.00 -4.77 21.47
N GLN A 137 -20.20 -5.01 20.94
CA GLN A 137 -20.56 -4.67 19.55
C GLN A 137 -20.34 -3.17 19.23
N ALA A 138 -20.68 -2.28 20.18
CA ALA A 138 -20.44 -0.85 20.02
C ALA A 138 -18.94 -0.53 19.78
N ARG A 139 -18.04 -1.26 20.41
CA ARG A 139 -16.61 -1.08 20.22
C ARG A 139 -16.15 -1.58 18.85
N VAL A 140 -16.73 -2.66 18.34
CA VAL A 140 -16.50 -3.16 16.98
C VAL A 140 -16.90 -2.10 15.96
N GLU A 141 -18.09 -1.50 16.13
CA GLU A 141 -18.60 -0.45 15.24
C GLU A 141 -17.75 0.82 15.27
N GLU A 142 -17.25 1.18 16.45
CA GLU A 142 -16.30 2.30 16.59
C GLU A 142 -15.01 2.03 15.82
N LEU A 143 -14.43 0.82 15.94
CA LEU A 143 -13.23 0.42 15.23
C LEU A 143 -13.41 0.43 13.71
N LEU A 144 -14.56 -0.06 13.23
CA LEU A 144 -14.91 -0.05 11.80
C LEU A 144 -15.12 1.38 11.29
N THR A 145 -15.81 2.22 12.07
CA THR A 145 -16.00 3.64 11.73
C THR A 145 -14.67 4.39 11.68
N ARG A 146 -13.77 4.11 12.60
CA ARG A 146 -12.40 4.67 12.57
C ARG A 146 -11.65 4.23 11.32
N ALA A 147 -11.73 2.93 10.98
CA ALA A 147 -11.10 2.40 9.77
C ALA A 147 -11.68 3.04 8.50
N MET A 148 -13.01 3.21 8.42
CA MET A 148 -13.68 3.92 7.33
C MET A 148 -13.12 5.35 7.15
N LYS A 149 -13.01 6.11 8.25
CA LYS A 149 -12.49 7.50 8.23
C LYS A 149 -11.03 7.61 7.84
N GLN A 150 -10.26 6.52 7.91
CA GLN A 150 -8.86 6.47 7.48
C GLN A 150 -8.68 6.14 6.00
N THR A 151 -9.77 5.76 5.29
CA THR A 151 -9.69 5.44 3.86
C THR A 151 -9.54 6.70 3.01
N GLU A 152 -8.86 6.55 1.88
CA GLU A 152 -8.76 7.61 0.87
C GLU A 152 -10.15 8.02 0.36
N ARG A 153 -11.04 7.06 0.10
CA ARG A 153 -12.43 7.31 -0.32
C ARG A 153 -13.14 8.26 0.64
N TYR A 154 -13.07 8.03 1.96
CA TYR A 154 -13.66 8.91 2.95
C TYR A 154 -13.09 10.33 2.85
N ASN A 155 -11.76 10.44 2.77
CA ASN A 155 -11.07 11.72 2.71
C ASN A 155 -11.41 12.50 1.44
N VAL A 156 -11.47 11.84 0.28
CA VAL A 156 -11.88 12.47 -0.99
C VAL A 156 -13.31 12.98 -0.93
N MET A 157 -14.26 12.15 -0.47
CA MET A 157 -15.66 12.56 -0.33
C MET A 157 -15.82 13.71 0.67
N LYS A 158 -15.12 13.65 1.80
CA LYS A 158 -15.17 14.69 2.83
C LYS A 158 -14.60 16.03 2.34
N SER A 159 -13.49 15.98 1.62
CA SER A 159 -12.88 17.16 1.00
C SER A 159 -13.75 17.74 -0.12
N GLY A 160 -14.52 16.90 -0.81
CA GLY A 160 -15.53 17.30 -1.80
C GLY A 160 -16.81 17.87 -1.20
N GLY A 161 -16.91 17.99 0.13
CA GLY A 161 -18.06 18.60 0.81
C GLY A 161 -19.22 17.65 1.11
N ALA A 162 -19.04 16.33 0.89
CA ALA A 162 -20.08 15.35 1.20
C ALA A 162 -20.40 15.30 2.72
N SER A 163 -21.67 15.17 3.03
CA SER A 163 -22.17 14.98 4.40
C SER A 163 -21.83 13.58 4.93
N GLU A 164 -21.82 13.40 6.24
CA GLU A 164 -21.59 12.09 6.86
C GLU A 164 -22.63 11.04 6.44
N GLN A 165 -23.87 11.47 6.14
CA GLN A 165 -24.93 10.58 5.67
C GLN A 165 -24.67 10.08 4.24
N GLU A 166 -24.28 10.98 3.35
CA GLU A 166 -23.90 10.61 1.96
C GLU A 166 -22.69 9.69 1.93
N ILE A 167 -21.68 9.97 2.76
CA ILE A 167 -20.51 9.12 2.89
C ILE A 167 -20.91 7.71 3.38
N ARG A 168 -21.73 7.61 4.44
CA ARG A 168 -22.20 6.31 4.93
C ARG A 168 -22.96 5.55 3.86
N LYS A 169 -23.91 6.21 3.16
CA LYS A 169 -24.64 5.61 2.06
C LYS A 169 -23.70 5.07 0.96
N ALA A 170 -22.66 5.83 0.60
CA ALA A 170 -21.68 5.40 -0.38
C ALA A 170 -20.84 4.20 0.11
N PHE A 171 -20.59 4.09 1.42
CA PHE A 171 -19.90 2.92 2.00
C PHE A 171 -20.79 1.69 2.14
N ASP A 172 -22.10 1.86 2.15
CA ASP A 172 -23.09 0.76 2.23
C ASP A 172 -23.64 0.36 0.84
N THR A 173 -23.21 1.05 -0.23
CA THR A 173 -23.64 0.74 -1.60
C THR A 173 -22.67 -0.26 -2.24
N PRO A 174 -23.15 -1.44 -2.72
CA PRO A 174 -22.31 -2.41 -3.40
C PRO A 174 -21.69 -1.85 -4.68
N GLN A 175 -20.44 -2.22 -4.94
CA GLN A 175 -19.71 -1.86 -6.15
C GLN A 175 -18.72 -2.94 -6.54
N GLU A 176 -18.34 -2.96 -7.81
CA GLU A 176 -17.25 -3.82 -8.30
C GLU A 176 -15.92 -3.37 -7.71
N MET A 177 -15.14 -4.33 -7.23
CA MET A 177 -13.81 -4.09 -6.71
C MET A 177 -12.94 -5.34 -6.80
N SER A 178 -11.65 -5.16 -6.93
CA SER A 178 -10.67 -6.23 -6.80
C SER A 178 -10.17 -6.29 -5.36
N VAL A 179 -10.17 -7.48 -4.77
CA VAL A 179 -9.72 -7.73 -3.41
C VAL A 179 -8.58 -8.74 -3.37
N PHE A 180 -7.66 -8.54 -2.44
CA PHE A 180 -6.57 -9.46 -2.18
C PHE A 180 -7.09 -10.80 -1.65
N THR A 181 -6.52 -11.89 -2.16
CA THR A 181 -6.55 -13.22 -1.53
C THR A 181 -5.13 -13.80 -1.55
N TRP A 182 -4.86 -14.81 -0.71
CA TRP A 182 -3.57 -15.51 -0.75
C TRP A 182 -3.29 -16.24 -2.07
N ALA A 183 -4.34 -16.46 -2.87
CA ALA A 183 -4.24 -17.03 -4.23
C ALA A 183 -4.08 -15.97 -5.34
N GLY A 184 -4.09 -14.69 -5.00
CA GLY A 184 -4.02 -13.56 -5.93
C GLY A 184 -5.21 -12.62 -5.79
N GLU A 185 -5.31 -11.64 -6.67
CA GLU A 185 -6.43 -10.70 -6.70
C GLU A 185 -7.70 -11.40 -7.21
N LYS A 186 -8.84 -11.04 -6.63
CA LYS A 186 -10.16 -11.56 -6.99
C LYS A 186 -11.14 -10.42 -7.18
N ASP A 187 -11.76 -10.36 -8.36
CA ASP A 187 -12.85 -9.43 -8.62
C ASP A 187 -14.12 -9.88 -7.94
N THR A 188 -14.81 -8.96 -7.31
CA THR A 188 -16.02 -9.22 -6.54
C THR A 188 -16.89 -7.98 -6.45
N ILE A 189 -18.17 -8.18 -6.11
CA ILE A 189 -19.10 -7.09 -5.80
C ILE A 189 -19.35 -7.11 -4.30
N MET A 190 -18.98 -6.04 -3.62
CA MET A 190 -19.25 -5.86 -2.19
C MET A 190 -19.33 -4.39 -1.84
N THR A 191 -19.84 -4.09 -0.63
CA THR A 191 -19.82 -2.72 -0.14
C THR A 191 -18.41 -2.31 0.30
N PRO A 192 -18.03 -1.03 0.21
CA PRO A 192 -16.77 -0.56 0.78
C PRO A 192 -16.63 -0.85 2.28
N MET A 193 -17.74 -0.87 3.02
CA MET A 193 -17.73 -1.25 4.44
C MET A 193 -17.41 -2.75 4.61
N ASP A 194 -17.97 -3.62 3.76
CA ASP A 194 -17.67 -5.05 3.80
C ASP A 194 -16.22 -5.33 3.38
N SER A 195 -15.66 -4.57 2.45
CA SER A 195 -14.24 -4.69 2.12
C SER A 195 -13.34 -4.33 3.31
N ILE A 196 -13.70 -3.32 4.11
CA ILE A 196 -12.98 -3.01 5.36
C ILE A 196 -13.05 -4.19 6.34
N ARG A 197 -14.24 -4.79 6.52
CA ARG A 197 -14.41 -5.98 7.38
C ARG A 197 -13.60 -7.16 6.85
N TYR A 198 -13.64 -7.40 5.54
CA TYR A 198 -12.88 -8.44 4.86
C TYR A 198 -11.39 -8.32 5.15
N TYR A 199 -10.79 -7.13 4.94
CA TYR A 199 -9.37 -6.91 5.19
C TYR A 199 -8.97 -7.00 6.68
N LYS A 200 -9.91 -6.81 7.62
CA LYS A 200 -9.66 -7.03 9.05
C LYS A 200 -9.51 -8.51 9.42
N HIS A 201 -9.98 -9.43 8.58
CA HIS A 201 -9.80 -10.88 8.80
C HIS A 201 -8.41 -11.40 8.40
N PHE A 202 -7.63 -10.63 7.66
CA PHE A 202 -6.28 -11.07 7.27
C PHE A 202 -5.29 -10.86 8.40
N LEU A 203 -4.57 -11.95 8.72
CA LEU A 203 -3.43 -11.91 9.61
C LEU A 203 -2.33 -11.08 8.97
N ARG A 204 -1.58 -10.36 9.79
CA ARG A 204 -0.46 -9.53 9.36
C ARG A 204 0.78 -9.94 10.11
N THR A 205 1.91 -9.92 9.42
CA THR A 205 3.22 -10.18 9.99
C THR A 205 4.22 -9.16 9.51
N GLY A 206 5.32 -9.02 10.25
CA GLY A 206 6.52 -8.33 9.81
C GLY A 206 7.69 -9.29 9.96
N PHE A 207 8.54 -9.33 8.95
CA PHE A 207 9.78 -10.08 8.97
C PHE A 207 10.93 -9.15 8.59
N MET A 208 12.06 -9.28 9.27
CA MET A 208 13.28 -8.56 8.95
C MET A 208 14.49 -9.46 9.23
N SER A 209 15.35 -9.59 8.24
CA SER A 209 16.66 -10.23 8.38
C SER A 209 17.76 -9.19 8.23
N MET A 210 18.65 -9.12 9.20
CA MET A 210 19.73 -8.15 9.25
C MET A 210 21.08 -8.83 9.48
N ASP A 211 22.09 -8.36 8.77
CA ASP A 211 23.48 -8.77 8.99
C ASP A 211 23.99 -8.15 10.30
N PRO A 212 24.35 -8.97 11.32
CA PRO A 212 24.75 -8.44 12.63
C PRO A 212 26.11 -7.72 12.60
N MET A 213 26.94 -7.97 11.57
CA MET A 213 28.28 -7.39 11.48
C MET A 213 28.25 -5.93 11.01
N ASN A 214 27.30 -5.56 10.17
CA ASN A 214 27.26 -4.24 9.55
C ASN A 214 25.88 -3.54 9.67
N GLY A 215 24.88 -4.22 10.23
CA GLY A 215 23.54 -3.68 10.39
C GLY A 215 22.73 -3.58 9.09
N TYR A 216 23.19 -4.15 7.98
CA TYR A 216 22.46 -4.09 6.72
C TYR A 216 21.26 -5.03 6.71
N VAL A 217 20.09 -4.48 6.40
CA VAL A 217 18.88 -5.26 6.20
C VAL A 217 18.99 -6.04 4.88
N LYS A 218 18.75 -7.34 4.94
CA LYS A 218 18.86 -8.28 3.82
C LYS A 218 17.50 -8.76 3.30
N ALA A 219 16.46 -8.78 4.16
CA ALA A 219 15.08 -9.08 3.80
C ALA A 219 14.11 -8.38 4.75
#